data_23f18c8a6842fe3c5dde81e43ab2c1b9
#
_entry.id   23f18c8a6842fe3c5dde81e43ab2c1b9
#
_cell.length_a   1.000
_cell.length_b   1.000
_cell.length_c   1.000
_cell.angle_alpha   90.00
_cell.angle_beta   90.00
_cell.angle_gamma   90.00
#
_symmetry.space_group_name_H-M   'P 1'
#
loop_
_entity.id
_entity.type
_entity.pdbx_description
1 polymer ?
#
loop_
_entity_poly.entity_id
_entity_poly.type
_entity_poly.pdbx_seq_one_letter_code
_entity_poly.pdbx_strand_id
1 'polypeptide(L)'
;MDRVEKIMSLIDEMIENPNNIIMVGYLDESNDHPSRLDVGFDNGFEYQIEGVPRELYEKLEKSSQRSTFFTTEIYYQYKDKIKIIKPE
;
A
#
# COMPACT_ATOMS: atom_id res chain seq x y z
N MET A 1 -6.50 -9.15 -21.26
CA MET A 1 -5.62 -9.03 -20.08
C MET A 1 -6.50 -8.94 -18.85
N ASP A 2 -6.26 -9.76 -17.89
CA ASP A 2 -7.09 -9.76 -16.70
C ASP A 2 -6.62 -8.74 -15.65
N ARG A 3 -7.39 -8.63 -14.56
CA ARG A 3 -7.10 -7.66 -13.51
C ARG A 3 -5.77 -7.90 -12.81
N VAL A 4 -5.38 -9.16 -12.69
CA VAL A 4 -4.18 -9.53 -11.96
C VAL A 4 -2.95 -9.00 -12.68
N GLU A 5 -2.87 -9.18 -13.99
CA GLU A 5 -1.75 -8.67 -14.77
C GLU A 5 -1.64 -7.15 -14.69
N LYS A 6 -2.79 -6.46 -14.70
CA LYS A 6 -2.81 -5.00 -14.62
C LYS A 6 -2.30 -4.51 -13.27
N ILE A 7 -2.68 -5.18 -12.19
CA ILE A 7 -2.19 -4.83 -10.84
C ILE A 7 -0.70 -5.10 -10.72
N MET A 8 -0.24 -6.24 -11.24
CA MET A 8 1.18 -6.58 -11.22
C MET A 8 2.01 -5.55 -11.99
N SER A 9 1.51 -5.07 -13.11
CA SER A 9 2.18 -4.05 -13.90
C SER A 9 2.35 -2.75 -13.10
N LEU A 10 1.34 -2.34 -12.33
CA LEU A 10 1.44 -1.16 -11.48
C LEU A 10 2.48 -1.33 -10.38
N ILE A 11 2.55 -2.52 -9.78
CA ILE A 11 3.55 -2.81 -8.75
C ILE A 11 4.95 -2.78 -9.34
N ASP A 12 5.14 -3.33 -10.55
CA ASP A 12 6.43 -3.29 -11.22
C ASP A 12 6.88 -1.85 -11.47
N GLU A 13 5.97 -0.97 -11.87
CA GLU A 13 6.28 0.45 -12.04
C GLU A 13 6.72 1.09 -10.73
N MET A 14 6.09 0.74 -9.62
CA MET A 14 6.45 1.27 -8.32
C MET A 14 7.83 0.81 -7.87
N ILE A 15 8.22 -0.41 -8.19
CA ILE A 15 9.57 -0.91 -7.89
C ILE A 15 10.61 -0.10 -8.65
N GLU A 16 10.35 0.24 -9.90
CA GLU A 16 11.25 1.05 -10.72
C GLU A 16 11.30 2.51 -10.26
N ASN A 17 10.26 2.98 -9.57
CA ASN A 17 10.14 4.36 -9.10
C ASN A 17 9.91 4.39 -7.59
N PRO A 18 10.96 4.14 -6.79
CA PRO A 18 10.81 3.92 -5.34
C PRO A 18 10.28 5.10 -4.54
N ASN A 19 10.22 6.28 -5.13
CA ASN A 19 9.77 7.48 -4.42
C ASN A 19 8.36 7.94 -4.80
N ASN A 20 7.56 7.07 -5.43
CA ASN A 20 6.24 7.46 -5.87
C ASN A 20 5.13 7.39 -4.80
N ILE A 21 5.42 6.92 -3.60
CA ILE A 21 4.48 7.01 -2.49
C ILE A 21 4.54 8.41 -1.91
N ILE A 22 3.41 9.12 -1.92
CA ILE A 22 3.33 10.50 -1.46
C ILE A 22 2.50 10.67 -0.18
N MET A 23 1.80 9.62 0.25
CA MET A 23 0.99 9.69 1.47
C MET A 23 0.96 8.33 2.15
N VAL A 24 1.13 8.31 3.45
CA VAL A 24 0.98 7.11 4.27
C VAL A 24 0.14 7.49 5.48
N GLY A 25 -0.94 6.77 5.73
CA GLY A 25 -1.81 6.99 6.88
C GLY A 25 -2.17 5.69 7.56
N TYR A 26 -2.57 5.76 8.80
CA TYR A 26 -2.91 4.56 9.56
C TYR A 26 -4.10 4.81 10.47
N LEU A 27 -5.01 3.84 10.50
CA LEU A 27 -6.16 3.83 11.39
C LEU A 27 -6.03 2.64 12.33
N ASP A 28 -5.96 2.88 13.63
CA ASP A 28 -5.87 1.82 14.62
C ASP A 28 -7.15 1.00 14.67
N GLU A 29 -7.03 -0.29 15.02
CA GLU A 29 -8.19 -1.13 15.19
C GLU A 29 -9.05 -0.65 16.37
N SER A 30 -10.34 -0.91 16.29
CA SER A 30 -11.28 -0.64 17.36
C SER A 30 -12.29 -1.78 17.43
N ASN A 31 -13.28 -1.67 18.34
CA ASN A 31 -14.34 -2.67 18.43
C ASN A 31 -15.19 -2.75 17.17
N ASP A 32 -15.18 -1.70 16.36
CA ASP A 32 -16.05 -1.58 15.19
C ASP A 32 -15.34 -1.88 13.86
N HIS A 33 -14.02 -1.88 13.84
CA HIS A 33 -13.28 -2.07 12.58
C HIS A 33 -11.86 -2.58 12.83
N PRO A 34 -11.28 -3.30 11.85
CA PRO A 34 -9.87 -3.68 11.92
C PRO A 34 -8.97 -2.46 11.69
N SER A 35 -7.69 -2.62 11.96
CA SER A 35 -6.71 -1.61 11.58
C SER A 35 -6.68 -1.46 10.05
N ARG A 36 -6.22 -0.30 9.57
CA ARG A 36 -6.14 -0.04 8.14
C ARG A 36 -4.94 0.83 7.81
N LEU A 37 -4.18 0.38 6.84
CA LEU A 37 -3.09 1.18 6.28
C LEU A 37 -3.57 1.81 4.98
N ASP A 38 -3.36 3.12 4.82
CA ASP A 38 -3.68 3.85 3.60
C ASP A 38 -2.38 4.33 2.97
N VAL A 39 -2.19 4.04 1.69
CA VAL A 39 -1.00 4.44 0.94
C VAL A 39 -1.44 5.13 -0.34
N GLY A 40 -1.01 6.38 -0.51
CA GLY A 40 -1.32 7.16 -1.70
C GLY A 40 -0.09 7.33 -2.58
N PHE A 41 -0.30 7.26 -3.90
CA PHE A 41 0.77 7.32 -4.89
C PHE A 41 0.65 8.58 -5.75
N ASP A 42 1.76 9.00 -6.34
CA ASP A 42 1.81 10.23 -7.13
C ASP A 42 1.00 10.15 -8.43
N ASN A 43 0.62 8.94 -8.85
CA ASN A 43 -0.27 8.75 -10.00
C ASN A 43 -1.76 8.82 -9.64
N GLY A 44 -2.08 9.14 -8.37
CA GLY A 44 -3.45 9.28 -7.90
C GLY A 44 -4.09 8.02 -7.35
N PHE A 45 -3.44 6.87 -7.46
CA PHE A 45 -3.96 5.63 -6.85
C PHE A 45 -3.78 5.67 -5.34
N GLU A 46 -4.72 5.03 -4.64
CA GLU A 46 -4.64 4.85 -3.20
C GLU A 46 -4.93 3.38 -2.89
N TYR A 47 -4.13 2.80 -2.00
CA TYR A 47 -4.32 1.42 -1.54
C TYR A 47 -4.76 1.48 -0.08
N GLN A 48 -5.82 0.73 0.23
CA GLN A 48 -6.29 0.56 1.61
C GLN A 48 -6.15 -0.91 1.97
N ILE A 49 -5.43 -1.20 3.05
CA ILE A 49 -5.13 -2.57 3.45
C ILE A 49 -5.54 -2.76 4.90
N GLU A 50 -6.51 -3.67 5.13
CA GLU A 50 -6.98 -3.97 6.46
C GLU A 50 -6.10 -5.01 7.15
N GLY A 51 -6.00 -4.90 8.48
CA GLY A 51 -5.31 -5.89 9.29
C GLY A 51 -3.80 -5.72 9.39
N VAL A 52 -3.26 -4.61 8.86
CA VAL A 52 -1.82 -4.34 8.94
C VAL A 52 -1.47 -3.89 10.36
N PRO A 53 -0.47 -4.52 11.02
CA PRO A 53 -0.05 -4.06 12.35
C PRO A 53 0.59 -2.68 12.30
N ARG A 54 0.43 -1.93 13.38
CA ARG A 54 0.97 -0.58 13.50
C ARG A 54 2.48 -0.53 13.26
N GLU A 55 3.20 -1.55 13.69
CA GLU A 55 4.64 -1.58 13.53
C GLU A 55 5.09 -1.60 12.06
N LEU A 56 4.31 -2.24 11.17
CA LEU A 56 4.60 -2.19 9.74
C LEU A 56 4.36 -0.80 9.17
N TYR A 57 3.30 -0.13 9.62
CA TYR A 57 3.04 1.25 9.24
C TYR A 57 4.21 2.15 9.64
N GLU A 58 4.68 2.02 10.88
CA GLU A 58 5.78 2.84 11.37
C GLU A 58 7.07 2.61 10.59
N LYS A 59 7.37 1.37 10.24
CA LYS A 59 8.53 1.04 9.42
C LYS A 59 8.42 1.64 8.02
N LEU A 60 7.23 1.56 7.43
CA LEU A 60 6.97 2.14 6.12
C LEU A 60 7.16 3.66 6.14
N GLU A 61 6.58 4.31 7.15
CA GLU A 61 6.66 5.76 7.28
C GLU A 61 8.11 6.25 7.40
N LYS A 62 8.93 5.50 8.12
CA LYS A 62 10.33 5.86 8.35
C LYS A 62 11.28 5.42 7.25
N SER A 63 10.81 4.61 6.32
CA SER A 63 11.67 4.09 5.26
C SER A 63 12.06 5.19 4.28
N SER A 64 13.34 5.18 3.88
CA SER A 64 13.83 6.06 2.82
C SER A 64 13.43 5.57 1.44
N GLN A 65 12.95 4.33 1.33
CA GLN A 65 12.50 3.72 0.08
C GLN A 65 11.13 3.10 0.28
N ARG A 66 10.14 3.95 0.46
CA ARG A 66 8.79 3.52 0.83
C ARG A 66 8.14 2.58 -0.19
N SER A 67 8.29 2.86 -1.47
CA SER A 67 7.67 2.02 -2.50
C SER A 67 8.26 0.62 -2.51
N THR A 68 9.58 0.51 -2.36
CA THR A 68 10.25 -0.79 -2.29
C THR A 68 9.83 -1.53 -1.03
N PHE A 69 9.84 -0.86 0.12
CA PHE A 69 9.42 -1.46 1.38
C PHE A 69 7.98 -1.96 1.29
N PHE A 70 7.09 -1.13 0.78
CA PHE A 70 5.68 -1.50 0.63
C PHE A 70 5.53 -2.76 -0.22
N THR A 71 6.19 -2.81 -1.37
CA THR A 71 6.07 -3.94 -2.27
C THR A 71 6.60 -5.22 -1.64
N THR A 72 7.77 -5.17 -1.01
CA THR A 72 8.43 -6.38 -0.50
C THR A 72 7.86 -6.86 0.82
N GLU A 73 7.43 -5.95 1.70
CA GLU A 73 7.04 -6.31 3.07
C GLU A 73 5.53 -6.28 3.31
N ILE A 74 4.78 -5.60 2.48
CA ILE A 74 3.34 -5.43 2.71
C ILE A 74 2.51 -6.03 1.59
N TYR A 75 2.78 -5.65 0.36
CA TYR A 75 1.93 -6.02 -0.76
C TYR A 75 1.72 -7.53 -0.86
N TYR A 76 2.79 -8.31 -0.88
CA TYR A 76 2.69 -9.75 -1.07
C TYR A 76 2.04 -10.48 0.10
N GLN A 77 2.18 -9.95 1.31
CA GLN A 77 1.56 -10.53 2.49
C GLN A 77 0.07 -10.27 2.55
N TYR A 78 -0.36 -9.11 2.08
CA TYR A 78 -1.74 -8.65 2.25
C TYR A 78 -2.48 -8.48 0.94
N LYS A 79 -1.98 -9.02 -0.16
CA LYS A 79 -2.55 -8.76 -1.49
C LYS A 79 -4.04 -9.10 -1.60
N ASP A 80 -4.53 -10.09 -0.85
CA ASP A 80 -5.93 -10.46 -0.86
C ASP A 80 -6.82 -9.49 -0.09
N LYS A 81 -6.22 -8.58 0.67
CA LYS A 81 -6.92 -7.61 1.51
C LYS A 81 -6.75 -6.18 1.02
N ILE A 82 -6.08 -5.99 -0.09
CA ILE A 82 -5.84 -4.65 -0.62
C ILE A 82 -7.04 -4.18 -1.43
N LYS A 83 -7.56 -3.02 -1.05
CA LYS A 83 -8.56 -2.32 -1.83
C LYS A 83 -7.88 -1.20 -2.57
N ILE A 84 -7.96 -1.23 -3.90
CA ILE A 84 -7.34 -0.23 -4.75
C ILE A 84 -8.37 0.81 -5.14
N ILE A 85 -8.08 2.08 -4.85
CA ILE A 85 -8.92 3.20 -5.21
C ILE A 85 -8.24 3.93 -6.36
N LYS A 86 -8.91 3.99 -7.50
CA LYS A 86 -8.37 4.63 -8.70
C LYS A 86 -8.64 6.12 -8.66
N PRO A 87 -7.77 6.93 -9.29
CA PRO A 87 -8.06 8.36 -9.43
C PRO A 87 -9.27 8.59 -10.33
N GLU A 88 -9.98 9.64 -10.07
CA GLU A 88 -11.13 10.03 -10.90
C GLU A 88 -10.67 10.62 -12.23
#